data_6fc4a4aff1c82d8284e05756953de4ed
#
_entry.id   6fc4a4aff1c82d8284e05756953de4ed
#
_cell.length_a   1.000
_cell.length_b   1.000
_cell.length_c   1.000
_cell.angle_alpha   90.00
_cell.angle_beta   90.00
_cell.angle_gamma   90.00
#
_symmetry.space_group_name_H-M   'P 1'
#
loop_
_entity.id
_entity.type
_entity.pdbx_description
1 polymer ?
#
loop_
_entity_poly.entity_id
_entity_poly.type
_entity_poly.pdbx_seq_one_letter_code
_entity_poly.pdbx_strand_id
1 'polypeptide(L)'
;LMRLANRDLFKAYWTDAIHEEWVNALVREGKYTREALERVRKLMDSHVHDAKVEGYECLIEGLALLDKDDRHVLAAAIKCKADAIVTFNQKDFPSDYLRTFQIEVIHPDDFIYYQIDMAPAICCKAFKDQRSALKNPPMCVEEFLACLQKQQLPQTVSLLKSYAELI
;
A
#
# COMPACT_ATOMS: atom_id res chain seq x y z
N LEU A 1 1.65 -0.59 -5.24
CA LEU A 1 0.26 -0.92 -4.87
C LEU A 1 -0.76 -0.20 -5.75
N MET A 2 -0.77 1.14 -5.86
CA MET A 2 -1.76 1.91 -6.61
C MET A 2 -2.00 1.41 -8.05
N ARG A 3 -0.93 1.08 -8.78
CA ARG A 3 -1.07 0.54 -10.15
C ARG A 3 -1.71 -0.85 -10.20
N LEU A 4 -1.61 -1.63 -9.15
CA LEU A 4 -2.28 -2.93 -9.01
C LEU A 4 -3.75 -2.74 -8.65
N ALA A 5 -4.07 -1.82 -7.72
CA ALA A 5 -5.45 -1.45 -7.40
C ALA A 5 -6.21 -0.93 -8.64
N ASN A 6 -5.58 -0.05 -9.44
CA ASN A 6 -6.18 0.47 -10.68
C ASN A 6 -6.39 -0.59 -11.79
N ARG A 7 -5.98 -1.83 -11.56
CA ARG A 7 -6.23 -3.00 -12.42
C ARG A 7 -7.18 -4.01 -11.78
N ASP A 8 -7.92 -3.56 -10.78
CA ASP A 8 -8.95 -4.34 -10.08
C ASP A 8 -8.42 -5.65 -9.46
N LEU A 9 -7.12 -5.72 -9.13
CA LEU A 9 -6.56 -6.88 -8.44
C LEU A 9 -7.02 -6.95 -6.98
N PHE A 10 -7.28 -5.81 -6.38
CA PHE A 10 -7.85 -5.66 -5.05
C PHE A 10 -8.50 -4.29 -4.88
N LYS A 11 -9.41 -4.17 -3.92
CA LYS A 11 -9.95 -2.89 -3.49
C LYS A 11 -9.03 -2.28 -2.44
N ALA A 12 -8.52 -1.08 -2.71
CA ALA A 12 -7.74 -0.33 -1.74
C ALA A 12 -8.63 0.65 -0.98
N TYR A 13 -8.37 0.79 0.32
CA TYR A 13 -9.09 1.71 1.20
C TYR A 13 -8.12 2.56 2.01
N TRP A 14 -8.50 3.79 2.28
CA TRP A 14 -7.77 4.73 3.13
C TRP A 14 -8.70 5.77 3.75
N THR A 15 -8.16 6.55 4.66
CA THR A 15 -8.85 7.67 5.30
C THR A 15 -8.06 8.96 5.10
N ASP A 16 -8.67 10.10 5.42
CA ASP A 16 -7.95 11.38 5.47
C ASP A 16 -6.83 11.33 6.51
N ALA A 17 -7.03 10.65 7.64
CA ALA A 17 -5.99 10.49 8.67
C ALA A 17 -4.78 9.70 8.14
N ILE A 18 -4.98 8.58 7.45
CA ILE A 18 -3.91 7.83 6.79
C ILE A 18 -3.17 8.70 5.77
N HIS A 19 -3.89 9.51 5.00
CA HIS A 19 -3.26 10.45 4.07
C HIS A 19 -2.38 11.49 4.79
N GLU A 20 -2.87 12.08 5.88
CA GLU A 20 -2.09 13.05 6.66
C GLU A 20 -0.83 12.43 7.26
N GLU A 21 -0.88 11.20 7.71
CA GLU A 21 0.28 10.51 8.28
C GLU A 21 1.41 10.35 7.28
N TRP A 22 1.15 9.74 6.11
CA TRP A 22 2.22 9.55 5.13
C TRP A 22 2.69 10.87 4.53
N VAL A 23 1.80 11.86 4.34
CA VAL A 23 2.19 13.21 3.90
C VAL A 23 3.14 13.84 4.93
N ASN A 24 2.76 13.82 6.21
CA ASN A 24 3.57 14.39 7.28
C ASN A 24 4.92 13.66 7.42
N ALA A 25 4.94 12.33 7.26
CA ALA A 25 6.18 11.54 7.30
C ALA A 25 7.13 11.96 6.17
N LEU A 26 6.66 12.05 4.93
CA LEU A 26 7.49 12.42 3.77
C LEU A 26 7.93 13.89 3.78
N VAL A 27 7.12 14.80 4.31
CA VAL A 27 7.52 16.21 4.52
C VAL A 27 8.67 16.28 5.54
N ARG A 28 8.59 15.52 6.64
CA ARG A 28 9.67 15.45 7.65
C ARG A 28 10.98 14.92 7.11
N GLU A 29 10.94 14.02 6.12
CA GLU A 29 12.15 13.55 5.43
C GLU A 29 12.81 14.63 4.55
N GLY A 30 12.14 15.74 4.28
CA GLY A 30 12.67 16.89 3.54
C GLY A 30 12.87 16.67 2.04
N LYS A 31 12.37 15.54 1.49
CA LYS A 31 12.52 15.18 0.08
C LYS A 31 11.42 15.76 -0.82
N TYR A 32 10.25 16.04 -0.24
CA TYR A 32 9.07 16.46 -0.98
C TYR A 32 8.39 17.65 -0.28
N THR A 33 7.78 18.53 -1.07
CA THR A 33 6.94 19.62 -0.52
C THR A 33 5.53 19.10 -0.25
N ARG A 34 4.85 19.69 0.74
CA ARG A 34 3.45 19.34 1.05
C ARG A 34 2.55 19.47 -0.18
N GLU A 35 2.73 20.55 -0.97
CA GLU A 35 1.91 20.77 -2.17
C GLU A 35 2.08 19.68 -3.22
N ALA A 36 3.29 19.12 -3.36
CA ALA A 36 3.54 18.00 -4.26
C ALA A 36 2.82 16.72 -3.77
N LEU A 37 2.87 16.46 -2.46
CA LEU A 37 2.22 15.29 -1.85
C LEU A 37 0.68 15.40 -1.85
N GLU A 38 0.14 16.61 -1.64
CA GLU A 38 -1.32 16.84 -1.76
C GLU A 38 -1.83 16.61 -3.20
N ARG A 39 -1.00 16.88 -4.21
CA ARG A 39 -1.32 16.51 -5.60
C ARG A 39 -1.37 14.98 -5.78
N VAL A 40 -0.42 14.27 -5.16
CA VAL A 40 -0.43 12.78 -5.20
C VAL A 40 -1.67 12.24 -4.50
N ARG A 41 -2.03 12.77 -3.31
CA ARG A 41 -3.26 12.41 -2.58
C ARG A 41 -4.51 12.56 -3.47
N LYS A 42 -4.69 13.73 -4.09
CA LYS A 42 -5.82 13.96 -5.01
C LYS A 42 -5.83 13.00 -6.20
N LEU A 43 -4.66 12.65 -6.73
CA LEU A 43 -4.56 11.65 -7.79
C LEU A 43 -4.95 10.26 -7.29
N MET A 44 -4.56 9.86 -6.08
CA MET A 44 -4.99 8.60 -5.48
C MET A 44 -6.51 8.55 -5.36
N ASP A 45 -7.11 9.58 -4.77
CA ASP A 45 -8.56 9.69 -4.57
C ASP A 45 -9.36 9.70 -5.90
N SER A 46 -8.79 10.27 -6.95
CA SER A 46 -9.44 10.35 -8.27
C SER A 46 -9.33 9.06 -9.10
N HIS A 47 -8.33 8.21 -8.82
CA HIS A 47 -8.07 7.00 -9.61
C HIS A 47 -8.62 5.72 -8.98
N VAL A 48 -8.87 5.72 -7.67
CA VAL A 48 -9.46 4.56 -6.98
C VAL A 48 -10.80 4.99 -6.41
N HIS A 49 -11.88 4.64 -7.12
CA HIS A 49 -13.22 4.98 -6.69
C HIS A 49 -13.59 4.24 -5.40
N ASP A 50 -14.38 4.90 -4.55
CA ASP A 50 -14.89 4.36 -3.29
C ASP A 50 -13.80 3.88 -2.30
N ALA A 51 -12.57 4.38 -2.45
CA ALA A 51 -11.47 4.03 -1.57
C ALA A 51 -11.49 4.79 -0.23
N LYS A 52 -12.13 5.96 -0.19
CA LYS A 52 -12.17 6.80 0.99
C LYS A 52 -13.18 6.27 2.01
N VAL A 53 -12.70 5.91 3.21
CA VAL A 53 -13.53 5.44 4.32
C VAL A 53 -13.85 6.60 5.25
N GLU A 54 -15.13 6.77 5.56
CA GLU A 54 -15.65 7.80 6.46
C GLU A 54 -16.54 7.17 7.55
N GLY A 55 -16.73 7.89 8.66
CA GLY A 55 -17.61 7.47 9.75
C GLY A 55 -17.09 6.25 10.53
N TYR A 56 -15.80 6.09 10.65
CA TYR A 56 -15.12 5.05 11.42
C TYR A 56 -14.73 5.53 12.83
N GLU A 57 -14.77 6.83 13.09
CA GLU A 57 -14.23 7.49 14.29
C GLU A 57 -14.88 6.97 15.57
N CYS A 58 -16.18 6.65 15.52
CA CYS A 58 -16.90 6.11 16.67
C CYS A 58 -16.40 4.73 17.12
N LEU A 59 -15.64 4.02 16.29
CA LEU A 59 -15.06 2.72 16.63
C LEU A 59 -13.73 2.83 17.38
N ILE A 60 -13.00 3.95 17.24
CA ILE A 60 -11.62 4.12 17.71
C ILE A 60 -11.49 3.86 19.22
N GLU A 61 -12.38 4.43 20.02
CA GLU A 61 -12.30 4.33 21.49
C GLU A 61 -12.49 2.91 22.02
N GLY A 62 -13.25 2.08 21.29
CA GLY A 62 -13.52 0.69 21.66
C GLY A 62 -12.38 -0.29 21.31
N LEU A 63 -11.34 0.15 20.59
CA LEU A 63 -10.27 -0.73 20.12
C LEU A 63 -9.12 -0.80 21.12
N ALA A 64 -8.61 -2.02 21.33
CA ALA A 64 -7.56 -2.33 22.30
C ALA A 64 -6.19 -2.53 21.67
N LEU A 65 -5.81 -1.70 20.68
CA LEU A 65 -4.43 -1.69 20.18
C LEU A 65 -3.48 -1.02 21.18
N LEU A 66 -2.25 -1.54 21.26
CA LEU A 66 -1.19 -1.00 22.14
C LEU A 66 -0.84 0.43 21.72
N ASP A 67 -0.61 0.64 20.43
CA ASP A 67 -0.46 1.98 19.88
C ASP A 67 -1.85 2.59 19.64
N LYS A 68 -2.10 3.71 20.30
CA LYS A 68 -3.37 4.44 20.17
C LYS A 68 -3.47 5.16 18.83
N ASP A 69 -2.33 5.53 18.28
CA ASP A 69 -2.27 6.27 17.01
C ASP A 69 -2.67 5.36 15.83
N ASP A 70 -2.46 4.04 15.92
CA ASP A 70 -2.85 3.07 14.89
C ASP A 70 -4.32 2.62 14.97
N ARG A 71 -5.06 2.97 16.03
CA ARG A 71 -6.46 2.55 16.21
C ARG A 71 -7.38 3.02 15.08
N HIS A 72 -7.11 4.19 14.51
CA HIS A 72 -7.91 4.70 13.40
C HIS A 72 -7.78 3.85 12.14
N VAL A 73 -6.61 3.22 11.90
CA VAL A 73 -6.40 2.30 10.78
C VAL A 73 -7.26 1.06 10.94
N LEU A 74 -7.25 0.45 12.14
CA LEU A 74 -8.11 -0.71 12.43
C LEU A 74 -9.60 -0.35 12.39
N ALA A 75 -9.98 0.80 12.94
CA ALA A 75 -11.35 1.29 12.87
C ALA A 75 -11.86 1.44 11.44
N ALA A 76 -11.03 2.00 10.56
CA ALA A 76 -11.33 2.13 9.15
C ALA A 76 -11.47 0.75 8.47
N ALA A 77 -10.55 -0.19 8.74
CA ALA A 77 -10.58 -1.54 8.20
C ALA A 77 -11.87 -2.28 8.61
N ILE A 78 -12.29 -2.18 9.88
CA ILE A 78 -13.56 -2.74 10.36
C ILE A 78 -14.75 -2.07 9.64
N LYS A 79 -14.73 -0.75 9.50
CA LYS A 79 -15.81 0.03 8.88
C LYS A 79 -16.05 -0.35 7.43
N CYS A 80 -14.99 -0.51 6.65
CA CYS A 80 -15.10 -0.89 5.23
C CYS A 80 -15.13 -2.42 5.02
N LYS A 81 -15.04 -3.22 6.08
CA LYS A 81 -14.96 -4.69 6.03
C LYS A 81 -13.78 -5.15 5.16
N ALA A 82 -12.62 -4.56 5.39
CA ALA A 82 -11.41 -4.96 4.71
C ALA A 82 -10.98 -6.37 5.16
N ASP A 83 -10.47 -7.18 4.24
CA ASP A 83 -9.93 -8.51 4.53
C ASP A 83 -8.54 -8.42 5.18
N ALA A 84 -7.79 -7.35 4.87
CA ALA A 84 -6.42 -7.19 5.37
C ALA A 84 -6.01 -5.74 5.60
N ILE A 85 -5.08 -5.56 6.56
CA ILE A 85 -4.26 -4.35 6.72
C ILE A 85 -2.88 -4.65 6.15
N VAL A 86 -2.47 -3.91 5.11
CA VAL A 86 -1.16 -4.06 4.48
C VAL A 86 -0.21 -3.02 5.04
N THR A 87 0.74 -3.45 5.86
CA THR A 87 1.67 -2.55 6.58
C THR A 87 3.06 -3.16 6.74
N PHE A 88 4.10 -2.32 6.74
CA PHE A 88 5.45 -2.70 7.15
C PHE A 88 5.55 -2.89 8.67
N ASN A 89 4.70 -2.19 9.42
CA ASN A 89 4.70 -2.21 10.88
C ASN A 89 3.66 -3.19 11.42
N GLN A 90 3.89 -4.49 11.17
CA GLN A 90 2.98 -5.55 11.64
C GLN A 90 2.92 -5.67 13.17
N LYS A 91 3.92 -5.15 13.89
CA LYS A 91 4.01 -5.27 15.36
C LYS A 91 2.88 -4.55 16.10
N ASP A 92 2.40 -3.45 15.52
CA ASP A 92 1.37 -2.62 16.15
C ASP A 92 -0.04 -3.18 15.91
N PHE A 93 -0.13 -4.22 15.06
CA PHE A 93 -1.36 -4.92 14.71
C PHE A 93 -1.31 -6.41 15.11
N PRO A 94 -1.52 -6.77 16.40
CA PRO A 94 -1.45 -8.16 16.85
C PRO A 94 -2.45 -9.05 16.12
N SER A 95 -1.96 -10.06 15.42
CA SER A 95 -2.78 -10.91 14.55
C SER A 95 -3.91 -11.60 15.28
N ASP A 96 -3.71 -12.04 16.53
CA ASP A 96 -4.75 -12.70 17.31
C ASP A 96 -5.91 -11.76 17.64
N TYR A 97 -5.62 -10.47 17.87
CA TYR A 97 -6.65 -9.48 18.11
C TYR A 97 -7.40 -9.13 16.82
N LEU A 98 -6.69 -8.94 15.70
CA LEU A 98 -7.31 -8.61 14.42
C LEU A 98 -8.17 -9.74 13.85
N ARG A 99 -7.82 -11.01 14.13
CA ARG A 99 -8.64 -12.17 13.76
C ARG A 99 -10.04 -12.13 14.33
N THR A 100 -10.25 -11.49 15.49
CA THR A 100 -11.60 -11.33 16.07
C THR A 100 -12.50 -10.48 15.17
N PHE A 101 -11.92 -9.65 14.30
CA PHE A 101 -12.62 -8.84 13.29
C PHE A 101 -12.55 -9.47 11.89
N GLN A 102 -11.97 -10.67 11.75
CA GLN A 102 -11.72 -11.33 10.46
C GLN A 102 -10.79 -10.52 9.54
N ILE A 103 -9.84 -9.79 10.11
CA ILE A 103 -8.86 -8.97 9.40
C ILE A 103 -7.48 -9.61 9.55
N GLU A 104 -6.77 -9.76 8.44
CA GLU A 104 -5.38 -10.20 8.43
C GLU A 104 -4.42 -9.01 8.45
N VAL A 105 -3.19 -9.23 8.93
CA VAL A 105 -2.09 -8.26 8.83
C VAL A 105 -1.06 -8.84 7.89
N ILE A 106 -0.79 -8.13 6.79
CA ILE A 106 0.06 -8.64 5.71
C ILE A 106 1.19 -7.65 5.44
N HIS A 107 2.43 -8.18 5.33
CA HIS A 107 3.55 -7.37 4.88
C HIS A 107 3.37 -6.98 3.40
N PRO A 108 3.72 -5.74 2.98
CA PRO A 108 3.57 -5.32 1.58
C PRO A 108 4.25 -6.23 0.56
N ASP A 109 5.39 -6.83 0.92
CA ASP A 109 6.10 -7.77 0.06
C ASP A 109 5.30 -9.05 -0.18
N ASP A 110 4.77 -9.65 0.90
CA ASP A 110 3.93 -10.85 0.81
C ASP A 110 2.64 -10.56 0.02
N PHE A 111 2.02 -9.41 0.30
CA PHE A 111 0.80 -9.00 -0.40
C PHE A 111 1.02 -8.87 -1.90
N ILE A 112 2.10 -8.19 -2.32
CA ILE A 112 2.43 -8.02 -3.75
C ILE A 112 2.83 -9.36 -4.37
N TYR A 113 3.58 -10.20 -3.65
CA TYR A 113 3.95 -11.54 -4.09
C TYR A 113 2.70 -12.36 -4.44
N TYR A 114 1.69 -12.39 -3.57
CA TYR A 114 0.43 -13.11 -3.83
C TYR A 114 -0.34 -12.52 -5.03
N GLN A 115 -0.33 -11.20 -5.22
CA GLN A 115 -0.95 -10.61 -6.42
C GLN A 115 -0.25 -11.06 -7.71
N ILE A 116 1.09 -11.15 -7.71
CA ILE A 116 1.85 -11.62 -8.86
C ILE A 116 1.57 -13.11 -9.12
N ASP A 117 1.51 -13.93 -8.07
CA ASP A 117 1.25 -15.36 -8.18
C ASP A 117 -0.14 -15.62 -8.78
N MET A 118 -1.15 -14.89 -8.33
CA MET A 118 -2.52 -15.01 -8.84
C MET A 118 -2.73 -14.48 -10.25
N ALA A 119 -2.08 -13.37 -10.61
CA ALA A 119 -2.31 -12.68 -11.89
C ALA A 119 -1.00 -12.12 -12.50
N PRO A 120 -0.05 -12.99 -12.88
CA PRO A 120 1.31 -12.58 -13.28
C PRO A 120 1.30 -11.63 -14.47
N ALA A 121 0.49 -11.87 -15.49
CA ALA A 121 0.45 -11.02 -16.69
C ALA A 121 -0.01 -9.59 -16.39
N ILE A 122 -1.03 -9.42 -15.54
CA ILE A 122 -1.55 -8.11 -15.15
C ILE A 122 -0.52 -7.38 -14.28
N CYS A 123 0.10 -8.09 -13.36
CA CYS A 123 1.13 -7.52 -12.48
C CYS A 123 2.38 -7.11 -13.27
N CYS A 124 2.90 -7.97 -14.15
CA CYS A 124 4.05 -7.62 -15.00
C CYS A 124 3.77 -6.37 -15.84
N LYS A 125 2.58 -6.26 -16.43
CA LYS A 125 2.18 -5.03 -17.13
C LYS A 125 2.17 -3.82 -16.21
N ALA A 126 1.68 -3.95 -14.97
CA ALA A 126 1.67 -2.86 -13.99
C ALA A 126 3.09 -2.39 -13.63
N PHE A 127 4.01 -3.33 -13.41
CA PHE A 127 5.42 -3.04 -13.14
C PHE A 127 6.14 -2.41 -14.34
N LYS A 128 5.90 -2.94 -15.55
CA LYS A 128 6.40 -2.33 -16.78
C LYS A 128 5.96 -0.88 -16.95
N ASP A 129 4.66 -0.62 -16.76
CA ASP A 129 4.09 0.72 -16.87
C ASP A 129 4.66 1.64 -15.78
N GLN A 130 4.93 1.11 -14.58
CA GLN A 130 5.59 1.87 -13.51
C GLN A 130 7.02 2.23 -13.90
N ARG A 131 7.83 1.26 -14.35
CA ARG A 131 9.21 1.49 -14.78
C ARG A 131 9.25 2.47 -15.94
N SER A 132 8.41 2.29 -16.94
CA SER A 132 8.34 3.15 -18.13
C SER A 132 7.90 4.59 -17.84
N ALA A 133 7.22 4.83 -16.73
CA ALA A 133 6.85 6.17 -16.28
C ALA A 133 8.02 6.93 -15.62
N LEU A 134 9.08 6.23 -15.23
CA LEU A 134 10.30 6.82 -14.67
C LEU A 134 11.18 7.30 -15.83
N LYS A 135 11.14 8.61 -16.11
CA LYS A 135 11.82 9.20 -17.28
C LYS A 135 13.08 9.99 -16.92
N ASN A 136 13.24 10.39 -15.67
CA ASN A 136 14.30 11.30 -15.24
C ASN A 136 14.94 10.83 -13.92
N PRO A 137 15.96 9.94 -13.97
CA PRO A 137 16.46 9.20 -15.12
C PRO A 137 15.56 7.99 -15.49
N PRO A 138 15.57 7.53 -16.74
CA PRO A 138 14.95 6.26 -17.08
C PRO A 138 15.71 5.12 -16.39
N MET A 139 14.99 4.05 -16.00
CA MET A 139 15.58 2.90 -15.32
C MET A 139 15.54 1.66 -16.20
N CYS A 140 16.65 0.91 -16.24
CA CYS A 140 16.64 -0.45 -16.76
C CYS A 140 15.93 -1.40 -15.78
N VAL A 141 15.69 -2.64 -16.17
CA VAL A 141 14.98 -3.63 -15.33
C VAL A 141 15.75 -3.89 -14.04
N GLU A 142 17.07 -4.04 -14.12
CA GLU A 142 17.96 -4.32 -13.00
C GLU A 142 17.94 -3.18 -11.96
N GLU A 143 18.03 -1.94 -12.42
CA GLU A 143 17.96 -0.76 -11.57
C GLU A 143 16.60 -0.63 -10.90
N PHE A 144 15.53 -0.92 -11.62
CA PHE A 144 14.16 -0.89 -11.08
C PHE A 144 13.98 -1.98 -10.01
N LEU A 145 14.44 -3.21 -10.26
CA LEU A 145 14.41 -4.29 -9.29
C LEU A 145 15.26 -3.97 -8.06
N ALA A 146 16.43 -3.36 -8.24
CA ALA A 146 17.26 -2.90 -7.11
C ALA A 146 16.58 -1.81 -6.29
N CYS A 147 15.79 -0.95 -6.93
CA CYS A 147 14.98 0.04 -6.22
C CYS A 147 13.88 -0.63 -5.36
N LEU A 148 13.17 -1.61 -5.91
CA LEU A 148 12.16 -2.39 -5.16
C LEU A 148 12.79 -3.15 -3.98
N GLN A 149 14.00 -3.71 -4.17
CA GLN A 149 14.75 -4.38 -3.10
C GLN A 149 15.03 -3.42 -1.93
N LYS A 150 15.43 -2.18 -2.22
CA LYS A 150 15.65 -1.12 -1.21
C LYS A 150 14.35 -0.73 -0.50
N GLN A 151 13.20 -0.94 -1.13
CA GLN A 151 11.87 -0.71 -0.55
C GLN A 151 11.37 -1.92 0.28
N GLN A 152 12.26 -2.83 0.68
CA GLN A 152 11.95 -4.01 1.49
C GLN A 152 10.95 -4.98 0.82
N LEU A 153 11.09 -5.18 -0.50
CA LEU A 153 10.26 -6.09 -1.31
C LEU A 153 11.09 -7.25 -1.90
N PRO A 154 11.84 -8.04 -1.10
CA PRO A 154 12.75 -9.07 -1.60
C PRO A 154 12.04 -10.25 -2.28
N GLN A 155 10.90 -10.72 -1.79
CA GLN A 155 10.15 -11.82 -2.39
C GLN A 155 9.54 -11.40 -3.74
N THR A 156 8.94 -10.20 -3.77
CA THR A 156 8.46 -9.55 -5.00
C THR A 156 9.58 -9.48 -6.05
N VAL A 157 10.77 -9.02 -5.66
CA VAL A 157 11.93 -8.93 -6.56
C VAL A 157 12.37 -10.30 -7.05
N SER A 158 12.42 -11.30 -6.17
CA SER A 158 12.79 -12.67 -6.54
C SER A 158 11.83 -13.23 -7.58
N LEU A 159 10.53 -13.03 -7.41
CA LEU A 159 9.52 -13.49 -8.37
C LEU A 159 9.57 -12.70 -9.68
N LEU A 160 9.71 -11.38 -9.65
CA LEU A 160 9.78 -10.53 -10.83
C LEU A 160 11.03 -10.80 -11.72
N LYS A 161 12.11 -11.31 -11.13
CA LYS A 161 13.30 -11.74 -11.92
C LYS A 161 12.95 -12.84 -12.92
N SER A 162 12.02 -13.73 -12.60
CA SER A 162 11.55 -14.76 -13.54
C SER A 162 10.73 -14.19 -14.70
N TYR A 163 10.26 -12.94 -14.56
CA TYR A 163 9.47 -12.19 -15.55
C TYR A 163 10.23 -10.97 -16.10
N ALA A 164 11.56 -10.94 -16.01
CA ALA A 164 12.37 -9.76 -16.36
C ALA A 164 12.14 -9.24 -17.80
N GLU A 165 11.84 -10.13 -18.74
CA GLU A 165 11.53 -9.76 -20.14
C GLU A 165 10.16 -9.08 -20.31
N LEU A 166 9.27 -9.23 -19.34
CA LEU A 166 7.89 -8.71 -19.38
C LEU A 166 7.72 -7.37 -18.66
N ILE A 167 8.67 -6.97 -17.83
CA ILE A 167 8.61 -5.77 -16.98
C ILE A 167 9.52 -4.63 -17.42
#